data_ae5174cd724e0253efbda0b990e780e2
#
_entry.id   ae5174cd724e0253efbda0b990e780e2
#
_cell.length_a   1.000
_cell.length_b   1.000
_cell.length_c   1.000
_cell.angle_alpha   90.00
_cell.angle_beta   90.00
_cell.angle_gamma   90.00
#
_symmetry.space_group_name_H-M   'P 1'
#
loop_
_entity.id
_entity.type
_entity.pdbx_description
1 polymer ?
#
loop_
_entity_poly.entity_id
_entity_poly.type
_entity_poly.pdbx_seq_one_letter_code
_entity_poly.pdbx_strand_id
1 'polypeptide(L)'
;MAEQENNTNRRRARKPQPVDNTYGHLQPQALEVEKAVLGALMIDKDAYAVVCETLRPESFYEPRNQMVYQAIMELSMAERPVDILTVTEQLAKDGTLEEVGGPGYVAELSSRVASSANIEFHANIVAQKSLARQLIQFASLIETKAFDETIDVEDLMQEAEGSLFELSQRNMKKDYTAIDPVIAQAVKTIQNAAKNTDGLTGVSTGYYKLDDITSGWQASDLVIIAGRPAMGKTSFALSMAKNIAADLKVPMAFFSLEMSNVQLVNRLISNACEIQGSKILNGQLQRDEWERLDKRINNLLGAPLYIDDTPGLSVFELRTKARRLVREHGVKLIMIDYLQLMNANGMRFSSRQEEVSTISRSLKGLAKELDIPILALSQLNRGVESREGLEGKRPQLSDLRESGAIEQDADMVIFVHRPEYYHIYQDDNGRDLHGMAQIIIAKHRKGATGDVLLTFRGEYTRFENPEDKNLGNRAPLGGGEILGSKVNGNNNTPPDMHEGYDPFGGGAPIPPPDSNGPLPF
;
A
#
# COMPACT_ATOMS: atom_id res chain seq x y z
N MET A 1 -42.65 49.23 33.82
CA MET A 1 -42.72 48.44 32.60
C MET A 1 -41.53 48.85 31.72
N ALA A 2 -40.48 48.14 31.76
CA ALA A 2 -39.27 48.40 30.99
C ALA A 2 -38.98 47.16 30.16
N GLU A 3 -39.07 47.32 28.84
CA GLU A 3 -38.71 46.32 27.85
C GLU A 3 -37.19 46.18 27.83
N GLN A 4 -36.70 44.96 28.07
CA GLN A 4 -35.29 44.60 27.89
C GLN A 4 -35.09 44.12 26.43
N GLU A 5 -34.41 44.94 25.62
CA GLU A 5 -33.88 44.53 24.32
C GLU A 5 -32.71 43.57 24.53
N ASN A 6 -32.90 42.32 24.06
CA ASN A 6 -31.89 41.29 24.02
C ASN A 6 -31.01 41.49 22.78
N ASN A 7 -29.86 42.12 22.97
CA ASN A 7 -28.86 42.35 21.91
C ASN A 7 -27.90 41.14 21.86
N THR A 8 -28.23 40.13 21.05
CA THR A 8 -27.38 38.98 20.78
C THR A 8 -26.26 39.35 19.79
N ASN A 9 -25.15 39.80 20.35
CA ASN A 9 -23.90 39.99 19.63
C ASN A 9 -23.35 38.65 19.16
N ARG A 10 -23.72 38.23 17.94
CA ARG A 10 -23.02 37.15 17.19
C ARG A 10 -21.58 37.62 16.91
N ARG A 11 -20.61 37.14 17.69
CA ARG A 11 -19.20 37.26 17.39
C ARG A 11 -18.94 36.54 16.06
N ARG A 12 -18.82 37.30 14.97
CA ARG A 12 -18.27 36.81 13.69
C ARG A 12 -16.84 36.32 13.99
N ALA A 13 -16.58 35.03 13.74
CA ALA A 13 -15.24 34.47 13.78
C ALA A 13 -14.35 35.25 12.79
N ARG A 14 -13.33 35.93 13.31
CA ARG A 14 -12.31 36.57 12.47
C ARG A 14 -11.64 35.52 11.66
N LYS A 15 -11.73 35.61 10.33
CA LYS A 15 -10.89 34.84 9.39
C LYS A 15 -9.42 35.12 9.73
N PRO A 16 -8.54 34.11 9.70
CA PRO A 16 -7.12 34.33 9.92
C PRO A 16 -6.60 35.34 8.86
N GLN A 17 -6.03 36.41 9.33
CA GLN A 17 -5.30 37.35 8.47
C GLN A 17 -4.02 36.67 7.97
N PRO A 18 -3.59 36.94 6.74
CA PRO A 18 -2.30 36.43 6.25
C PRO A 18 -1.19 36.93 7.19
N VAL A 19 -0.38 36.00 7.68
CA VAL A 19 0.75 36.30 8.56
C VAL A 19 1.76 37.11 7.75
N ASP A 20 1.93 38.40 8.09
CA ASP A 20 2.97 39.26 7.55
C ASP A 20 4.32 38.68 7.97
N ASN A 21 5.15 38.34 7.00
CA ASN A 21 6.45 37.71 7.22
C ASN A 21 7.41 38.65 7.94
N THR A 22 7.93 38.23 9.06
CA THR A 22 8.93 38.88 9.92
C THR A 22 10.26 39.21 9.21
N TYR A 23 10.47 38.77 7.96
CA TYR A 23 11.73 38.90 7.20
C TYR A 23 11.65 39.83 5.98
N GLY A 24 10.58 40.55 5.75
CA GLY A 24 10.49 41.53 4.65
C GLY A 24 10.51 40.94 3.23
N HIS A 25 10.36 39.62 3.08
CA HIS A 25 10.26 38.98 1.78
C HIS A 25 8.81 38.89 1.32
N LEU A 26 8.55 39.30 0.06
CA LEU A 26 7.24 39.08 -0.56
C LEU A 26 6.98 37.57 -0.65
N GLN A 27 5.76 37.18 -0.31
CA GLN A 27 5.35 35.77 -0.46
C GLN A 27 5.43 35.35 -1.94
N PRO A 28 5.78 34.10 -2.24
CA PRO A 28 5.82 33.58 -3.60
C PRO A 28 4.48 33.76 -4.32
N GLN A 29 4.46 34.58 -5.37
CA GLN A 29 3.27 34.94 -6.13
C GLN A 29 3.57 35.03 -7.62
N ALA A 30 2.53 34.94 -8.47
CA ALA A 30 2.62 35.08 -9.92
C ALA A 30 1.31 35.68 -10.45
N LEU A 31 0.98 36.90 -10.02
CA LEU A 31 -0.32 37.55 -10.25
C LEU A 31 -0.74 37.59 -11.73
N GLU A 32 0.19 37.93 -12.63
CA GLU A 32 -0.10 37.98 -14.05
C GLU A 32 -0.39 36.59 -14.64
N VAL A 33 0.26 35.54 -14.11
CA VAL A 33 0.00 34.17 -14.52
C VAL A 33 -1.35 33.68 -13.98
N GLU A 34 -1.71 34.06 -12.74
CA GLU A 34 -3.04 33.77 -12.16
C GLU A 34 -4.15 34.34 -13.03
N LYS A 35 -4.03 35.63 -13.41
CA LYS A 35 -4.99 36.29 -14.30
C LYS A 35 -5.06 35.61 -15.67
N ALA A 36 -3.92 35.21 -16.22
CA ALA A 36 -3.87 34.50 -17.49
C ALA A 36 -4.59 33.13 -17.43
N VAL A 37 -4.43 32.39 -16.33
CA VAL A 37 -5.16 31.12 -16.11
C VAL A 37 -6.66 31.37 -16.07
N LEU A 38 -7.13 32.32 -15.25
CA LEU A 38 -8.55 32.64 -15.13
C LEU A 38 -9.16 33.11 -16.44
N GLY A 39 -8.44 33.97 -17.19
CA GLY A 39 -8.86 34.41 -18.49
C GLY A 39 -8.97 33.27 -19.50
N ALA A 40 -8.01 32.35 -19.52
CA ALA A 40 -8.04 31.20 -20.42
C ALA A 40 -9.21 30.25 -20.11
N LEU A 41 -9.56 30.06 -18.83
CA LEU A 41 -10.69 29.25 -18.39
C LEU A 41 -12.05 29.80 -18.85
N MET A 42 -12.16 31.13 -19.04
CA MET A 42 -13.39 31.76 -19.54
C MET A 42 -13.49 31.83 -21.08
N ILE A 43 -12.39 31.53 -21.79
CA ILE A 43 -12.35 31.53 -23.25
C ILE A 43 -12.53 30.12 -23.81
N ASP A 44 -11.93 29.13 -23.14
CA ASP A 44 -11.89 27.75 -23.62
C ASP A 44 -12.63 26.82 -22.64
N LYS A 45 -13.69 26.19 -23.16
CA LYS A 45 -14.57 25.31 -22.38
C LYS A 45 -13.86 24.04 -21.85
N ASP A 46 -12.81 23.57 -22.55
CA ASP A 46 -12.10 22.36 -22.22
C ASP A 46 -10.90 22.64 -21.28
N ALA A 47 -10.56 23.91 -21.10
CA ALA A 47 -9.43 24.36 -20.28
C ALA A 47 -9.54 23.96 -18.80
N TYR A 48 -10.76 23.93 -18.24
CA TYR A 48 -10.97 23.54 -16.86
C TYR A 48 -10.56 22.08 -16.60
N ALA A 49 -10.88 21.17 -17.52
CA ALA A 49 -10.51 19.75 -17.39
C ALA A 49 -8.99 19.54 -17.30
N VAL A 50 -8.19 20.42 -17.93
CA VAL A 50 -6.72 20.37 -17.90
C VAL A 50 -6.16 20.80 -16.55
N VAL A 51 -6.81 21.74 -15.86
CA VAL A 51 -6.23 22.36 -14.64
C VAL A 51 -6.90 21.94 -13.33
N CYS A 52 -8.07 21.32 -13.37
CA CYS A 52 -8.87 20.98 -12.18
C CYS A 52 -8.18 20.03 -11.21
N GLU A 53 -7.24 19.19 -11.70
CA GLU A 53 -6.43 18.31 -10.85
C GLU A 53 -5.24 19.03 -10.21
N THR A 54 -4.77 20.12 -10.83
CA THR A 54 -3.55 20.84 -10.41
C THR A 54 -3.87 22.05 -9.54
N LEU A 55 -4.98 22.73 -9.80
CA LEU A 55 -5.35 23.98 -9.13
C LEU A 55 -6.59 23.80 -8.24
N ARG A 56 -6.57 24.55 -7.14
CA ARG A 56 -7.70 24.75 -6.22
C ARG A 56 -7.85 26.24 -5.96
N PRO A 57 -9.00 26.72 -5.42
CA PRO A 57 -9.16 28.13 -5.10
C PRO A 57 -8.01 28.68 -4.24
N GLU A 58 -7.55 27.92 -3.25
CA GLU A 58 -6.44 28.29 -2.37
C GLU A 58 -5.07 28.36 -3.06
N SER A 59 -4.97 27.84 -4.30
CA SER A 59 -3.75 27.92 -5.10
C SER A 59 -3.43 29.34 -5.56
N PHE A 60 -4.42 30.20 -5.63
CA PHE A 60 -4.26 31.59 -6.03
C PHE A 60 -3.83 32.46 -4.84
N TYR A 61 -2.95 33.42 -5.10
CA TYR A 61 -2.48 34.36 -4.09
C TYR A 61 -3.48 35.47 -3.81
N GLU A 62 -4.02 36.07 -4.89
CA GLU A 62 -4.98 37.16 -4.80
C GLU A 62 -6.36 36.64 -4.38
N PRO A 63 -6.97 37.14 -3.27
CA PRO A 63 -8.29 36.69 -2.82
C PRO A 63 -9.39 36.83 -3.90
N ARG A 64 -9.30 37.88 -4.72
CA ARG A 64 -10.24 38.06 -5.84
C ARG A 64 -10.14 36.93 -6.86
N ASN A 65 -8.94 36.46 -7.16
CA ASN A 65 -8.69 35.35 -8.08
C ASN A 65 -9.20 34.03 -7.49
N GLN A 66 -9.07 33.82 -6.16
CA GLN A 66 -9.65 32.67 -5.47
C GLN A 66 -11.16 32.59 -5.66
N MET A 67 -11.87 33.74 -5.47
CA MET A 67 -13.33 33.81 -5.64
C MET A 67 -13.75 33.53 -7.08
N VAL A 68 -13.04 34.09 -8.06
CA VAL A 68 -13.31 33.84 -9.48
C VAL A 68 -13.11 32.36 -9.83
N TYR A 69 -12.02 31.74 -9.37
CA TYR A 69 -11.77 30.32 -9.61
C TYR A 69 -12.81 29.44 -8.92
N GLN A 70 -13.25 29.80 -7.72
CA GLN A 70 -14.33 29.11 -7.00
C GLN A 70 -15.63 29.11 -7.83
N ALA A 71 -16.04 30.27 -8.36
CA ALA A 71 -17.22 30.39 -9.20
C ALA A 71 -17.08 29.55 -10.49
N ILE A 72 -15.89 29.54 -11.13
CA ILE A 72 -15.60 28.71 -12.30
C ILE A 72 -15.73 27.21 -11.95
N MET A 73 -15.19 26.79 -10.82
CA MET A 73 -15.27 25.42 -10.33
C MET A 73 -16.72 24.98 -10.11
N GLU A 74 -17.54 25.80 -9.47
CA GLU A 74 -18.96 25.52 -9.23
C GLU A 74 -19.76 25.41 -10.52
N LEU A 75 -19.52 26.30 -11.50
CA LEU A 75 -20.15 26.23 -12.83
C LEU A 75 -19.76 24.94 -13.56
N SER A 76 -18.47 24.58 -13.53
CA SER A 76 -17.97 23.38 -14.19
C SER A 76 -18.51 22.10 -13.54
N MET A 77 -18.61 22.05 -12.20
CA MET A 77 -19.21 20.92 -11.48
C MET A 77 -20.72 20.77 -11.76
N ALA A 78 -21.40 21.87 -12.06
CA ALA A 78 -22.80 21.89 -12.44
C ALA A 78 -23.02 21.67 -13.96
N GLU A 79 -21.96 21.33 -14.71
CA GLU A 79 -21.97 21.17 -16.17
C GLU A 79 -22.53 22.39 -16.93
N ARG A 80 -22.37 23.60 -16.36
CA ARG A 80 -22.77 24.86 -16.96
C ARG A 80 -21.62 25.45 -17.75
N PRO A 81 -21.92 26.21 -18.85
CA PRO A 81 -20.86 26.87 -19.61
C PRO A 81 -20.10 27.87 -18.73
N VAL A 82 -18.78 27.95 -18.94
CA VAL A 82 -17.90 28.89 -18.24
C VAL A 82 -17.52 29.99 -19.22
N ASP A 83 -18.10 31.16 -19.01
CA ASP A 83 -17.80 32.37 -19.76
C ASP A 83 -17.95 33.61 -18.86
N ILE A 84 -17.64 34.80 -19.42
CA ILE A 84 -17.69 36.06 -18.67
C ILE A 84 -19.06 36.29 -18.03
N LEU A 85 -20.15 36.00 -18.75
CA LEU A 85 -21.52 36.28 -18.31
C LEU A 85 -21.92 35.32 -17.18
N THR A 86 -21.67 34.01 -17.35
CA THR A 86 -22.04 32.98 -16.37
C THR A 86 -21.21 33.09 -15.10
N VAL A 87 -19.91 33.43 -15.20
CA VAL A 87 -19.04 33.69 -14.04
C VAL A 87 -19.51 34.95 -13.30
N THR A 88 -19.86 36.02 -14.00
CA THR A 88 -20.37 37.23 -13.37
C THR A 88 -21.72 37.00 -12.67
N GLU A 89 -22.62 36.22 -13.30
CA GLU A 89 -23.89 35.81 -12.68
C GLU A 89 -23.69 34.96 -11.42
N GLN A 90 -22.76 33.98 -11.47
CA GLN A 90 -22.46 33.14 -10.32
C GLN A 90 -21.88 33.96 -9.15
N LEU A 91 -20.91 34.86 -9.41
CA LEU A 91 -20.36 35.78 -8.41
C LEU A 91 -21.42 36.71 -7.80
N ALA A 92 -22.39 37.18 -8.63
CA ALA A 92 -23.50 38.00 -8.13
C ALA A 92 -24.42 37.18 -7.21
N LYS A 93 -24.73 35.93 -7.57
CA LYS A 93 -25.54 35.00 -6.79
C LYS A 93 -24.87 34.69 -5.43
N ASP A 94 -23.55 34.53 -5.43
CA ASP A 94 -22.76 34.25 -4.23
C ASP A 94 -22.51 35.50 -3.37
N GLY A 95 -22.91 36.69 -3.88
CA GLY A 95 -22.75 37.98 -3.19
C GLY A 95 -21.31 38.49 -3.16
N THR A 96 -20.39 37.92 -3.97
CA THR A 96 -18.94 38.23 -3.95
C THR A 96 -18.51 39.12 -5.11
N LEU A 97 -19.43 39.46 -6.05
CA LEU A 97 -19.10 40.23 -7.24
C LEU A 97 -18.43 41.59 -6.96
N GLU A 98 -18.92 42.32 -5.95
CA GLU A 98 -18.34 43.62 -5.56
C GLU A 98 -16.96 43.47 -4.93
N GLU A 99 -16.72 42.41 -4.15
CA GLU A 99 -15.42 42.10 -3.52
C GLU A 99 -14.36 41.75 -4.58
N VAL A 100 -14.76 41.13 -5.68
CA VAL A 100 -13.91 40.81 -6.83
C VAL A 100 -13.51 42.04 -7.62
N GLY A 101 -14.31 43.09 -7.58
CA GLY A 101 -14.10 44.34 -8.35
C GLY A 101 -15.12 44.54 -9.49
N GLY A 102 -16.25 43.88 -9.38
CA GLY A 102 -17.37 44.03 -10.33
C GLY A 102 -17.17 43.32 -11.65
N PRO A 103 -18.14 43.48 -12.59
CA PRO A 103 -18.08 42.84 -13.91
C PRO A 103 -16.87 43.30 -14.74
N GLY A 104 -16.34 44.50 -14.46
CA GLY A 104 -15.18 45.06 -15.16
C GLY A 104 -13.92 44.24 -14.96
N TYR A 105 -13.70 43.72 -13.73
CA TYR A 105 -12.54 42.86 -13.45
C TYR A 105 -12.64 41.50 -14.15
N VAL A 106 -13.81 40.88 -14.17
CA VAL A 106 -14.04 39.62 -14.88
C VAL A 106 -13.77 39.78 -16.38
N ALA A 107 -14.25 40.89 -16.97
CA ALA A 107 -13.98 41.21 -18.37
C ALA A 107 -12.49 41.49 -18.64
N GLU A 108 -11.79 42.17 -17.73
CA GLU A 108 -10.35 42.40 -17.83
C GLU A 108 -9.57 41.07 -17.88
N LEU A 109 -9.90 40.09 -17.03
CA LEU A 109 -9.23 38.78 -17.00
C LEU A 109 -9.33 38.09 -18.36
N SER A 110 -10.50 38.08 -18.98
CA SER A 110 -10.71 37.43 -20.27
C SER A 110 -10.02 38.20 -21.43
N SER A 111 -9.98 39.53 -21.37
CA SER A 111 -9.39 40.36 -22.45
C SER A 111 -7.86 40.26 -22.53
N ARG A 112 -7.19 39.85 -21.45
CA ARG A 112 -5.72 39.72 -21.38
C ARG A 112 -5.16 38.46 -22.05
N VAL A 113 -6.00 37.49 -22.38
CA VAL A 113 -5.58 36.18 -22.89
C VAL A 113 -6.05 36.00 -24.32
N ALA A 114 -5.11 35.75 -25.22
CA ALA A 114 -5.40 35.49 -26.62
C ALA A 114 -5.57 33.98 -26.94
N SER A 115 -5.09 33.10 -26.09
CA SER A 115 -5.10 31.64 -26.33
C SER A 115 -4.94 30.86 -25.04
N SER A 116 -5.62 29.71 -24.93
CA SER A 116 -5.51 28.72 -23.84
C SER A 116 -4.33 27.73 -24.02
N ALA A 117 -3.58 27.80 -25.11
CA ALA A 117 -2.57 26.81 -25.52
C ALA A 117 -1.52 26.46 -24.43
N ASN A 118 -1.21 27.39 -23.51
CA ASN A 118 -0.20 27.20 -22.47
C ASN A 118 -0.80 27.11 -21.06
N ILE A 119 -2.10 26.83 -20.95
CA ILE A 119 -2.81 26.89 -19.67
C ILE A 119 -2.23 25.90 -18.65
N GLU A 120 -1.83 24.69 -19.08
CA GLU A 120 -1.23 23.69 -18.20
C GLU A 120 0.11 24.17 -17.61
N PHE A 121 0.94 24.80 -18.44
CA PHE A 121 2.21 25.36 -17.98
C PHE A 121 1.98 26.50 -16.97
N HIS A 122 1.03 27.38 -17.25
CA HIS A 122 0.65 28.48 -16.34
C HIS A 122 0.06 27.95 -15.04
N ALA A 123 -0.80 26.94 -15.08
CA ALA A 123 -1.36 26.28 -13.90
C ALA A 123 -0.26 25.67 -13.02
N ASN A 124 0.75 25.04 -13.62
CA ASN A 124 1.90 24.50 -12.91
C ASN A 124 2.72 25.61 -12.19
N ILE A 125 2.88 26.79 -12.79
CA ILE A 125 3.55 27.92 -12.13
C ILE A 125 2.73 28.38 -10.91
N VAL A 126 1.43 28.53 -11.03
CA VAL A 126 0.55 28.91 -9.91
C VAL A 126 0.63 27.85 -8.79
N ALA A 127 0.55 26.58 -9.13
CA ALA A 127 0.66 25.48 -8.17
C ALA A 127 2.01 25.47 -7.44
N GLN A 128 3.13 25.68 -8.15
CA GLN A 128 4.47 25.78 -7.54
C GLN A 128 4.58 26.96 -6.56
N LYS A 129 4.00 28.12 -6.91
CA LYS A 129 3.97 29.27 -6.00
C LYS A 129 3.10 29.02 -4.78
N SER A 130 1.97 28.33 -4.96
CA SER A 130 1.10 27.91 -3.87
C SER A 130 1.81 26.93 -2.93
N LEU A 131 2.48 25.90 -3.47
CA LEU A 131 3.26 24.96 -2.68
C LEU A 131 4.37 25.66 -1.88
N ALA A 132 5.07 26.61 -2.49
CA ALA A 132 6.08 27.39 -1.80
C ALA A 132 5.49 28.21 -0.63
N ARG A 133 4.30 28.80 -0.79
CA ARG A 133 3.59 29.48 0.31
C ARG A 133 3.20 28.51 1.43
N GLN A 134 2.67 27.34 1.08
CA GLN A 134 2.32 26.30 2.05
C GLN A 134 3.54 25.83 2.85
N LEU A 135 4.69 25.65 2.19
CA LEU A 135 5.95 25.30 2.86
C LEU A 135 6.43 26.41 3.80
N ILE A 136 6.29 27.69 3.41
CA ILE A 136 6.63 28.84 4.28
C ILE A 136 5.70 28.86 5.51
N GLN A 137 4.39 28.67 5.31
CA GLN A 137 3.43 28.62 6.42
C GLN A 137 3.72 27.46 7.37
N PHE A 138 4.02 26.28 6.81
CA PHE A 138 4.43 25.12 7.58
C PHE A 138 5.70 25.42 8.41
N ALA A 139 6.74 25.96 7.78
CA ALA A 139 7.99 26.29 8.47
C ALA A 139 7.78 27.30 9.61
N SER A 140 6.97 28.35 9.38
CA SER A 140 6.62 29.34 10.43
C SER A 140 5.81 28.73 11.57
N LEU A 141 4.92 27.78 11.27
CA LEU A 141 4.15 27.08 12.30
C LEU A 141 5.07 26.23 13.18
N ILE A 142 5.98 25.46 12.56
CA ILE A 142 6.94 24.64 13.30
C ILE A 142 7.91 25.50 14.10
N GLU A 143 8.42 26.59 13.51
CA GLU A 143 9.26 27.57 14.23
C GLU A 143 8.54 28.10 15.48
N THR A 144 7.29 28.56 15.33
CA THR A 144 6.52 29.09 16.47
C THR A 144 6.32 28.06 17.57
N LYS A 145 6.03 26.80 17.20
CA LYS A 145 5.84 25.70 18.16
C LYS A 145 7.14 25.26 18.82
N ALA A 146 8.26 25.36 18.11
CA ALA A 146 9.58 25.01 18.66
C ALA A 146 10.05 25.98 19.77
N PHE A 147 9.52 27.20 19.83
CA PHE A 147 9.74 28.14 20.94
C PHE A 147 8.80 27.90 22.14
N ASP A 148 7.81 27.02 22.00
CA ASP A 148 6.89 26.68 23.09
C ASP A 148 7.47 25.53 23.93
N GLU A 149 8.04 25.86 25.09
CA GLU A 149 8.66 24.89 26.00
C GLU A 149 7.65 23.87 26.60
N THR A 150 6.36 24.03 26.36
CA THR A 150 5.32 23.09 26.84
C THR A 150 5.12 21.91 25.88
N ILE A 151 5.63 21.99 24.67
CA ILE A 151 5.50 20.97 23.64
C ILE A 151 6.73 20.05 23.66
N ASP A 152 6.51 18.74 23.74
CA ASP A 152 7.59 17.78 23.64
C ASP A 152 8.21 17.80 22.23
N VAL A 153 9.54 17.73 22.16
CA VAL A 153 10.27 17.78 20.89
C VAL A 153 9.94 16.59 19.99
N GLU A 154 9.68 15.41 20.58
CA GLU A 154 9.29 14.22 19.82
C GLU A 154 7.91 14.40 19.19
N ASP A 155 6.96 14.94 19.93
CA ASP A 155 5.61 15.26 19.45
C ASP A 155 5.65 16.30 18.32
N LEU A 156 6.50 17.34 18.47
CA LEU A 156 6.69 18.36 17.44
C LEU A 156 7.28 17.78 16.15
N MET A 157 8.28 16.89 16.26
CA MET A 157 8.86 16.20 15.10
C MET A 157 7.82 15.36 14.37
N GLN A 158 7.00 14.62 15.09
CA GLN A 158 5.94 13.79 14.51
C GLN A 158 4.87 14.65 13.81
N GLU A 159 4.47 15.78 14.41
CA GLU A 159 3.54 16.70 13.77
C GLU A 159 4.12 17.32 12.50
N ALA A 160 5.41 17.67 12.53
CA ALA A 160 6.11 18.20 11.36
C ALA A 160 6.16 17.18 10.21
N GLU A 161 6.50 15.94 10.51
CA GLU A 161 6.52 14.85 9.53
C GLU A 161 5.15 14.60 8.91
N GLY A 162 4.09 14.54 9.76
CA GLY A 162 2.71 14.35 9.32
C GLY A 162 2.25 15.47 8.37
N SER A 163 2.50 16.73 8.75
CA SER A 163 2.11 17.90 7.95
C SER A 163 2.87 17.97 6.62
N LEU A 164 4.17 17.67 6.63
CA LEU A 164 4.98 17.62 5.41
C LEU A 164 4.51 16.52 4.45
N PHE A 165 4.11 15.37 5.01
CA PHE A 165 3.57 14.27 4.22
C PHE A 165 2.24 14.64 3.56
N GLU A 166 1.31 15.28 4.28
CA GLU A 166 0.05 15.76 3.69
C GLU A 166 0.31 16.73 2.54
N LEU A 167 1.24 17.68 2.71
CA LEU A 167 1.65 18.61 1.66
C LEU A 167 2.21 17.87 0.44
N SER A 168 3.02 16.84 0.68
CA SER A 168 3.59 16.02 -0.40
C SER A 168 2.51 15.22 -1.15
N GLN A 169 1.58 14.59 -0.42
CA GLN A 169 0.50 13.80 -1.03
C GLN A 169 -0.46 14.64 -1.88
N ARG A 170 -0.81 15.84 -1.41
CA ARG A 170 -1.70 16.77 -2.15
C ARG A 170 -1.10 17.23 -3.48
N ASN A 171 0.24 17.24 -3.58
CA ASN A 171 0.97 17.71 -4.76
C ASN A 171 1.52 16.59 -5.65
N MET A 172 1.28 15.31 -5.31
CA MET A 172 1.63 14.20 -6.20
C MET A 172 0.65 14.18 -7.38
N LYS A 173 1.13 14.60 -8.55
CA LYS A 173 0.40 14.40 -9.81
C LYS A 173 0.20 12.92 -10.03
N LYS A 174 -1.02 12.52 -10.36
CA LYS A 174 -1.29 11.23 -10.98
C LYS A 174 -0.93 11.37 -12.46
N ASP A 175 0.32 11.07 -12.79
CA ASP A 175 0.72 11.01 -14.19
C ASP A 175 -0.02 9.84 -14.88
N TYR A 176 -0.77 10.15 -15.92
CA TYR A 176 -1.34 9.11 -16.80
C TYR A 176 -0.21 8.55 -17.65
N THR A 177 -0.08 7.24 -17.65
CA THR A 177 0.88 6.57 -18.52
C THR A 177 0.12 6.05 -19.75
N ALA A 178 0.58 6.40 -20.95
CA ALA A 178 0.04 5.82 -22.19
C ALA A 178 0.17 4.29 -22.14
N ILE A 179 -0.79 3.59 -22.73
CA ILE A 179 -0.86 2.13 -22.65
C ILE A 179 0.33 1.43 -23.33
N ASP A 180 0.86 2.02 -24.41
CA ASP A 180 1.89 1.39 -25.24
C ASP A 180 3.19 1.04 -24.50
N PRO A 181 3.83 1.96 -23.72
CA PRO A 181 5.01 1.60 -22.93
C PRO A 181 4.67 0.58 -21.84
N VAL A 182 3.44 0.58 -21.30
CA VAL A 182 3.01 -0.39 -20.29
C VAL A 182 2.86 -1.78 -20.91
N ILE A 183 2.31 -1.89 -22.14
CA ILE A 183 2.25 -3.15 -22.89
C ILE A 183 3.66 -3.69 -23.15
N ALA A 184 4.59 -2.84 -23.60
CA ALA A 184 5.97 -3.27 -23.84
C ALA A 184 6.64 -3.81 -22.57
N GLN A 185 6.40 -3.17 -21.42
CA GLN A 185 6.88 -3.64 -20.14
C GLN A 185 6.22 -4.96 -19.71
N ALA A 186 4.91 -5.11 -19.90
CA ALA A 186 4.17 -6.34 -19.58
C ALA A 186 4.66 -7.52 -20.43
N VAL A 187 4.86 -7.33 -21.73
CA VAL A 187 5.41 -8.37 -22.64
C VAL A 187 6.80 -8.79 -22.19
N LYS A 188 7.66 -7.83 -21.81
CA LYS A 188 9.00 -8.14 -21.28
C LYS A 188 8.93 -8.96 -19.98
N THR A 189 7.98 -8.65 -19.08
CA THR A 189 7.75 -9.41 -17.85
C THR A 189 7.31 -10.83 -18.16
N ILE A 190 6.37 -11.02 -19.10
CA ILE A 190 5.92 -12.34 -19.56
C ILE A 190 7.07 -13.14 -20.18
N GLN A 191 7.89 -12.51 -21.01
CA GLN A 191 9.07 -13.17 -21.59
C GLN A 191 10.10 -13.61 -20.56
N ASN A 192 10.30 -12.79 -19.50
CA ASN A 192 11.19 -13.15 -18.40
C ASN A 192 10.62 -14.30 -17.57
N ALA A 193 9.31 -14.27 -17.29
CA ALA A 193 8.64 -15.37 -16.60
C ALA A 193 8.72 -16.69 -17.37
N ALA A 194 8.56 -16.64 -18.71
CA ALA A 194 8.67 -17.83 -19.57
C ALA A 194 10.09 -18.45 -19.60
N LYS A 195 11.13 -17.67 -19.28
CA LYS A 195 12.51 -18.17 -19.17
C LYS A 195 12.81 -18.83 -17.83
N ASN A 196 12.00 -18.53 -16.79
CA ASN A 196 12.16 -19.13 -15.47
C ASN A 196 11.53 -20.52 -15.47
N THR A 197 12.38 -21.55 -15.48
CA THR A 197 11.96 -22.96 -15.47
C THR A 197 11.20 -23.35 -14.20
N ASP A 198 11.33 -22.58 -13.13
CA ASP A 198 10.75 -22.86 -11.81
C ASP A 198 9.34 -22.28 -11.62
N GLY A 199 8.78 -21.61 -12.65
CA GLY A 199 7.43 -21.00 -12.60
C GLY A 199 7.31 -19.80 -11.62
N LEU A 200 8.41 -19.35 -11.01
CA LEU A 200 8.43 -18.26 -10.04
C LEU A 200 8.57 -16.91 -10.76
N THR A 201 7.62 -16.02 -10.50
CA THR A 201 7.67 -14.62 -10.98
C THR A 201 8.04 -13.63 -9.88
N GLY A 202 7.79 -14.00 -8.64
CA GLY A 202 8.09 -13.22 -7.44
C GLY A 202 9.26 -13.77 -6.62
N VAL A 203 9.44 -13.23 -5.41
CA VAL A 203 10.41 -13.74 -4.43
C VAL A 203 9.89 -15.05 -3.87
N SER A 204 10.65 -16.16 -3.99
CA SER A 204 10.25 -17.46 -3.45
C SER A 204 9.97 -17.38 -1.94
N THR A 205 8.94 -18.08 -1.49
CA THR A 205 8.60 -18.21 -0.06
C THR A 205 9.51 -19.18 0.68
N GLY A 206 10.22 -20.05 -0.06
CA GLY A 206 10.99 -21.18 0.47
C GLY A 206 10.13 -22.40 0.81
N TYR A 207 8.83 -22.34 0.51
CA TYR A 207 7.88 -23.46 0.66
C TYR A 207 7.27 -23.79 -0.70
N TYR A 208 7.68 -24.93 -1.31
CA TYR A 208 7.32 -25.25 -2.70
C TYR A 208 5.81 -25.27 -2.94
N LYS A 209 5.00 -25.83 -2.02
CA LYS A 209 3.53 -25.84 -2.20
C LYS A 209 2.91 -24.44 -2.08
N LEU A 210 3.52 -23.54 -1.33
CA LEU A 210 3.08 -22.16 -1.25
C LEU A 210 3.49 -21.40 -2.52
N ASP A 211 4.69 -21.65 -3.01
CA ASP A 211 5.20 -21.09 -4.26
C ASP A 211 4.37 -21.55 -5.47
N ASP A 212 3.91 -22.81 -5.50
CA ASP A 212 3.03 -23.35 -6.55
C ASP A 212 1.71 -22.56 -6.68
N ILE A 213 1.16 -22.06 -5.57
CA ILE A 213 -0.11 -21.30 -5.56
C ILE A 213 0.14 -19.80 -5.80
N THR A 214 1.22 -19.26 -5.23
CA THR A 214 1.48 -17.81 -5.22
C THR A 214 2.40 -17.36 -6.33
N SER A 215 3.14 -18.27 -6.96
CA SER A 215 4.28 -18.00 -7.84
C SER A 215 5.35 -17.12 -7.18
N GLY A 216 5.47 -17.22 -5.83
CA GLY A 216 6.30 -16.38 -4.98
C GLY A 216 5.63 -15.05 -4.61
N TRP A 217 6.29 -14.27 -3.75
CA TRP A 217 5.82 -12.95 -3.32
C TRP A 217 5.98 -11.93 -4.46
N GLN A 218 4.85 -11.42 -4.96
CA GLN A 218 4.84 -10.52 -6.10
C GLN A 218 5.20 -9.09 -5.71
N ALA A 219 5.95 -8.41 -6.56
CA ALA A 219 6.26 -6.99 -6.39
C ALA A 219 4.98 -6.15 -6.22
N SER A 220 5.08 -5.08 -5.44
CA SER A 220 3.98 -4.16 -5.13
C SER A 220 2.82 -4.76 -4.33
N ASP A 221 2.88 -6.03 -3.90
CA ASP A 221 1.81 -6.66 -3.12
C ASP A 221 1.95 -6.40 -1.61
N LEU A 222 0.81 -6.19 -0.97
CA LEU A 222 0.65 -6.24 0.47
C LEU A 222 0.07 -7.59 0.85
N VAL A 223 0.85 -8.40 1.58
CA VAL A 223 0.46 -9.70 2.08
C VAL A 223 0.25 -9.63 3.58
N ILE A 224 -0.92 -10.04 4.05
CA ILE A 224 -1.23 -10.11 5.48
C ILE A 224 -1.12 -11.56 5.95
N ILE A 225 -0.27 -11.80 6.94
CA ILE A 225 -0.12 -13.10 7.59
C ILE A 225 -0.75 -13.00 8.97
N ALA A 226 -1.91 -13.62 9.16
CA ALA A 226 -2.67 -13.48 10.38
C ALA A 226 -2.83 -14.82 11.14
N GLY A 227 -3.04 -14.73 12.44
CA GLY A 227 -3.29 -15.91 13.29
C GLY A 227 -3.47 -15.51 14.73
N ARG A 228 -4.04 -16.42 15.53
CA ARG A 228 -4.17 -16.24 16.98
C ARG A 228 -2.80 -16.32 17.66
N PRO A 229 -2.66 -15.79 18.90
CA PRO A 229 -1.48 -16.06 19.73
C PRO A 229 -1.19 -17.56 19.81
N ALA A 230 0.07 -17.91 19.93
CA ALA A 230 0.57 -19.31 20.00
C ALA A 230 0.41 -20.16 18.71
N MET A 231 -0.19 -19.65 17.64
CA MET A 231 -0.24 -20.35 16.34
C MET A 231 1.10 -20.37 15.60
N GLY A 232 2.08 -19.58 16.05
CA GLY A 232 3.43 -19.57 15.48
C GLY A 232 3.63 -18.59 14.33
N LYS A 233 2.88 -17.46 14.26
CA LYS A 233 3.04 -16.42 13.22
C LYS A 233 4.49 -15.95 13.07
N THR A 234 5.10 -15.48 14.18
CA THR A 234 6.50 -15.03 14.19
C THR A 234 7.46 -16.18 13.81
N SER A 235 7.17 -17.42 14.25
CA SER A 235 7.97 -18.59 13.88
C SER A 235 7.89 -18.92 12.39
N PHE A 236 6.69 -18.77 11.78
CA PHE A 236 6.50 -18.91 10.34
C PHE A 236 7.25 -17.82 9.57
N ALA A 237 7.11 -16.57 10.01
CA ALA A 237 7.82 -15.43 9.43
C ALA A 237 9.35 -15.60 9.51
N LEU A 238 9.88 -16.04 10.66
CA LEU A 238 11.33 -16.27 10.83
C LEU A 238 11.83 -17.47 10.03
N SER A 239 11.04 -18.56 9.93
CA SER A 239 11.39 -19.70 9.07
C SER A 239 11.47 -19.28 7.61
N MET A 240 10.52 -18.45 7.16
CA MET A 240 10.52 -17.87 5.83
C MET A 240 11.69 -16.91 5.62
N ALA A 241 11.96 -16.03 6.60
CA ALA A 241 13.10 -15.11 6.54
C ALA A 241 14.44 -15.86 6.43
N LYS A 242 14.59 -16.96 7.18
CA LYS A 242 15.74 -17.84 7.05
C LYS A 242 15.84 -18.47 5.66
N ASN A 243 14.75 -19.01 5.13
CA ASN A 243 14.73 -19.60 3.79
C ASN A 243 15.09 -18.55 2.71
N ILE A 244 14.51 -17.34 2.78
CA ILE A 244 14.73 -16.28 1.78
C ILE A 244 16.16 -15.71 1.90
N ALA A 245 16.57 -15.28 3.10
CA ALA A 245 17.83 -14.58 3.25
C ALA A 245 19.04 -15.52 3.37
N ALA A 246 18.93 -16.62 4.15
CA ALA A 246 20.07 -17.49 4.39
C ALA A 246 20.24 -18.55 3.29
N ASP A 247 19.15 -19.17 2.81
CA ASP A 247 19.24 -20.25 1.83
C ASP A 247 19.22 -19.69 0.39
N LEU A 248 18.29 -18.79 0.07
CA LEU A 248 18.14 -18.23 -1.29
C LEU A 248 19.00 -16.98 -1.51
N LYS A 249 19.64 -16.43 -0.47
CA LYS A 249 20.50 -15.22 -0.52
C LYS A 249 19.80 -13.98 -1.11
N VAL A 250 18.48 -13.88 -0.92
CA VAL A 250 17.71 -12.70 -1.34
C VAL A 250 17.72 -11.66 -0.22
N PRO A 251 18.16 -10.41 -0.48
CA PRO A 251 18.17 -9.35 0.52
C PRO A 251 16.76 -9.02 1.00
N MET A 252 16.55 -9.04 2.31
CA MET A 252 15.27 -8.70 2.92
C MET A 252 15.44 -7.93 4.22
N ALA A 253 14.40 -7.18 4.61
CA ALA A 253 14.33 -6.47 5.87
C ALA A 253 13.22 -7.05 6.76
N PHE A 254 13.50 -7.15 8.06
CA PHE A 254 12.57 -7.61 9.09
C PHE A 254 12.43 -6.52 10.17
N PHE A 255 11.26 -5.92 10.26
CA PHE A 255 10.92 -4.95 11.29
C PHE A 255 10.16 -5.66 12.42
N SER A 256 10.77 -5.70 13.61
CA SER A 256 10.21 -6.34 14.79
C SER A 256 9.77 -5.29 15.79
N LEU A 257 8.47 -5.19 16.01
CA LEU A 257 7.90 -4.23 16.96
C LEU A 257 7.61 -4.84 18.33
N GLU A 258 7.69 -6.18 18.43
CA GLU A 258 7.39 -6.93 19.65
C GLU A 258 8.66 -7.51 20.31
N MET A 259 9.63 -7.92 19.50
CA MET A 259 10.80 -8.66 19.98
C MET A 259 12.09 -7.91 19.67
N SER A 260 13.06 -7.97 20.61
CA SER A 260 14.39 -7.40 20.37
C SER A 260 15.20 -8.22 19.36
N ASN A 261 16.18 -7.56 18.73
CA ASN A 261 17.09 -8.16 17.76
C ASN A 261 17.73 -9.46 18.27
N VAL A 262 18.20 -9.47 19.53
CA VAL A 262 18.83 -10.65 20.15
C VAL A 262 17.83 -11.81 20.29
N GLN A 263 16.58 -11.53 20.68
CA GLN A 263 15.55 -12.56 20.80
C GLN A 263 15.20 -13.16 19.43
N LEU A 264 15.13 -12.34 18.37
CA LEU A 264 14.91 -12.82 17.01
C LEU A 264 16.06 -13.69 16.51
N VAL A 265 17.29 -13.23 16.71
CA VAL A 265 18.49 -13.98 16.29
C VAL A 265 18.59 -15.31 17.05
N ASN A 266 18.28 -15.35 18.35
CA ASN A 266 18.23 -16.62 19.10
C ASN A 266 17.19 -17.59 18.52
N ARG A 267 16.01 -17.10 18.10
CA ARG A 267 15.01 -17.94 17.42
C ARG A 267 15.48 -18.38 16.03
N LEU A 268 16.17 -17.52 15.29
CA LEU A 268 16.76 -17.88 13.99
C LEU A 268 17.86 -18.95 14.16
N ILE A 269 18.70 -18.85 15.18
CA ILE A 269 19.71 -19.86 15.52
C ILE A 269 19.03 -21.18 15.90
N SER A 270 18.00 -21.14 16.76
CA SER A 270 17.22 -22.34 17.13
C SER A 270 16.66 -23.02 15.89
N ASN A 271 16.08 -22.22 14.98
CA ASN A 271 15.48 -22.69 13.73
C ASN A 271 16.51 -23.28 12.76
N ALA A 272 17.61 -22.58 12.51
CA ALA A 272 18.62 -22.98 11.53
C ALA A 272 19.50 -24.13 12.02
N CYS A 273 19.86 -24.13 13.31
CA CYS A 273 20.77 -25.12 13.88
C CYS A 273 20.05 -26.34 14.48
N GLU A 274 18.71 -26.33 14.55
CA GLU A 274 17.89 -27.38 15.19
C GLU A 274 18.33 -27.65 16.65
N ILE A 275 18.42 -26.55 17.40
CA ILE A 275 18.75 -26.57 18.83
C ILE A 275 17.55 -26.00 19.59
N GLN A 276 17.14 -26.65 20.66
CA GLN A 276 16.01 -26.20 21.48
C GLN A 276 16.27 -24.77 22.01
N GLY A 277 15.28 -23.87 21.84
CA GLY A 277 15.42 -22.47 22.27
C GLY A 277 15.73 -22.33 23.77
N SER A 278 15.21 -23.20 24.63
CA SER A 278 15.52 -23.22 26.07
C SER A 278 17.01 -23.49 26.37
N LYS A 279 17.65 -24.38 25.59
CA LYS A 279 19.08 -24.66 25.73
C LYS A 279 19.96 -23.49 25.30
N ILE A 280 19.56 -22.78 24.24
CA ILE A 280 20.25 -21.58 23.79
C ILE A 280 20.19 -20.49 24.87
N LEU A 281 19.00 -20.27 25.46
CA LEU A 281 18.80 -19.27 26.51
C LEU A 281 19.59 -19.59 27.80
N ASN A 282 19.64 -20.85 28.17
CA ASN A 282 20.31 -21.29 29.41
C ASN A 282 21.79 -21.61 29.20
N GLY A 283 22.31 -21.59 27.98
CA GLY A 283 23.69 -21.95 27.64
C GLY A 283 24.00 -23.44 27.84
N GLN A 284 22.99 -24.32 27.94
CA GLN A 284 23.12 -25.73 28.22
C GLN A 284 23.18 -26.58 26.96
N LEU A 285 24.09 -26.26 26.05
CA LEU A 285 24.29 -27.01 24.82
C LEU A 285 25.19 -28.20 25.05
N GLN A 286 24.84 -29.35 24.47
CA GLN A 286 25.68 -30.54 24.43
C GLN A 286 26.77 -30.39 23.37
N ARG A 287 27.77 -31.27 23.41
CA ARG A 287 28.92 -31.21 22.50
C ARG A 287 28.50 -31.30 21.01
N ASP A 288 27.57 -32.16 20.69
CA ASP A 288 27.03 -32.34 19.35
C ASP A 288 26.19 -31.13 18.90
N GLU A 289 25.54 -30.43 19.84
CA GLU A 289 24.80 -29.21 19.58
C GLU A 289 25.73 -28.03 19.29
N TRP A 290 26.87 -27.93 19.97
CA TRP A 290 27.94 -26.98 19.67
C TRP A 290 28.52 -27.23 18.28
N GLU A 291 28.80 -28.49 17.91
CA GLU A 291 29.30 -28.83 16.58
C GLU A 291 28.27 -28.51 15.47
N ARG A 292 26.96 -28.69 15.71
CA ARG A 292 25.89 -28.28 14.80
C ARG A 292 25.78 -26.78 14.68
N LEU A 293 25.90 -26.06 15.80
CA LEU A 293 25.91 -24.59 15.81
C LEU A 293 27.05 -24.07 14.95
N ASP A 294 28.28 -24.52 15.16
CA ASP A 294 29.45 -24.06 14.41
C ASP A 294 29.32 -24.33 12.89
N LYS A 295 28.75 -25.46 12.52
CA LYS A 295 28.58 -25.82 11.11
C LYS A 295 27.48 -24.98 10.42
N ARG A 296 26.34 -24.78 11.11
CA ARG A 296 25.14 -24.19 10.50
C ARG A 296 25.06 -22.67 10.67
N ILE A 297 25.73 -22.10 11.68
CA ILE A 297 25.73 -20.66 11.91
C ILE A 297 26.36 -19.90 10.74
N ASN A 298 27.30 -20.52 10.02
CA ASN A 298 27.93 -19.93 8.83
C ASN A 298 26.94 -19.64 7.70
N ASN A 299 25.80 -20.35 7.65
CA ASN A 299 24.74 -20.04 6.68
C ASN A 299 23.97 -18.76 7.04
N LEU A 300 23.89 -18.43 8.34
CA LEU A 300 23.28 -17.19 8.82
C LEU A 300 24.28 -16.03 8.77
N LEU A 301 25.57 -16.31 8.99
CA LEU A 301 26.62 -15.31 8.83
C LEU A 301 26.71 -14.89 7.37
N GLY A 302 26.62 -13.59 7.11
CA GLY A 302 26.59 -13.04 5.75
C GLY A 302 25.27 -13.24 5.01
N ALA A 303 24.20 -13.72 5.68
CA ALA A 303 22.86 -13.65 5.10
C ALA A 303 22.41 -12.20 4.98
N PRO A 304 21.88 -11.77 3.82
CA PRO A 304 21.44 -10.39 3.60
C PRO A 304 20.08 -10.12 4.29
N LEU A 305 20.04 -10.31 5.62
CA LEU A 305 18.88 -10.07 6.48
C LEU A 305 19.15 -8.85 7.35
N TYR A 306 18.37 -7.81 7.16
CA TYR A 306 18.45 -6.54 7.90
C TYR A 306 17.33 -6.52 8.94
N ILE A 307 17.65 -6.44 10.21
CA ILE A 307 16.68 -6.47 11.31
C ILE A 307 16.66 -5.10 11.99
N ASP A 308 15.45 -4.60 12.24
CA ASP A 308 15.19 -3.38 12.98
C ASP A 308 14.19 -3.69 14.10
N ASP A 309 14.53 -3.38 15.36
CA ASP A 309 13.70 -3.63 16.55
C ASP A 309 13.23 -2.34 17.22
N THR A 310 13.11 -1.25 16.45
CA THR A 310 12.59 0.03 16.95
C THR A 310 11.15 -0.15 17.44
N PRO A 311 10.87 0.05 18.75
CA PRO A 311 9.52 -0.09 19.27
C PRO A 311 8.64 1.07 18.81
N GLY A 312 7.35 0.80 18.57
CA GLY A 312 6.38 1.84 18.22
C GLY A 312 6.67 2.57 16.90
N LEU A 313 7.32 1.89 15.96
CA LEU A 313 7.73 2.43 14.67
C LEU A 313 6.57 3.11 13.95
N SER A 314 6.74 4.38 13.58
CA SER A 314 5.75 5.10 12.78
C SER A 314 5.81 4.69 11.30
N VAL A 315 4.69 4.86 10.59
CA VAL A 315 4.63 4.59 9.14
C VAL A 315 5.65 5.44 8.38
N PHE A 316 5.91 6.67 8.82
CA PHE A 316 6.85 7.58 8.18
C PHE A 316 8.29 7.14 8.37
N GLU A 317 8.64 6.74 9.58
CA GLU A 317 9.95 6.21 9.91
C GLU A 317 10.23 4.91 9.16
N LEU A 318 9.24 3.98 9.13
CA LEU A 318 9.31 2.77 8.32
C LEU A 318 9.59 3.09 6.85
N ARG A 319 8.87 4.06 6.27
CA ARG A 319 9.04 4.46 4.87
C ARG A 319 10.44 4.98 4.59
N THR A 320 10.98 5.80 5.49
CA THR A 320 12.34 6.35 5.38
C THR A 320 13.40 5.26 5.46
N LYS A 321 13.29 4.37 6.45
CA LYS A 321 14.20 3.21 6.63
C LYS A 321 14.09 2.25 5.44
N ALA A 322 12.87 1.94 4.98
CA ALA A 322 12.63 1.05 3.85
C ALA A 322 13.25 1.58 2.54
N ARG A 323 13.04 2.87 2.22
CA ARG A 323 13.67 3.51 1.06
C ARG A 323 15.20 3.41 1.09
N ARG A 324 15.80 3.65 2.27
CA ARG A 324 17.23 3.55 2.45
C ARG A 324 17.71 2.11 2.25
N LEU A 325 17.05 1.12 2.86
CA LEU A 325 17.40 -0.30 2.73
C LEU A 325 17.29 -0.81 1.29
N VAL A 326 16.24 -0.41 0.57
CA VAL A 326 16.08 -0.77 -0.85
C VAL A 326 17.20 -0.14 -1.70
N ARG A 327 17.51 1.14 -1.49
CA ARG A 327 18.51 1.85 -2.29
C ARG A 327 19.94 1.40 -1.99
N GLU A 328 20.30 1.22 -0.71
CA GLU A 328 21.67 0.93 -0.28
C GLU A 328 22.01 -0.56 -0.31
N HIS A 329 21.04 -1.40 0.01
CA HIS A 329 21.24 -2.84 0.17
C HIS A 329 20.45 -3.71 -0.82
N GLY A 330 19.67 -3.09 -1.71
CA GLY A 330 18.90 -3.81 -2.73
C GLY A 330 17.83 -4.74 -2.15
N VAL A 331 17.26 -4.40 -0.99
CA VAL A 331 16.21 -5.19 -0.34
C VAL A 331 15.06 -5.47 -1.30
N LYS A 332 14.63 -6.74 -1.39
CA LYS A 332 13.59 -7.23 -2.29
C LYS A 332 12.29 -7.62 -1.59
N LEU A 333 12.29 -7.65 -0.27
CA LEU A 333 11.12 -8.00 0.54
C LEU A 333 11.22 -7.35 1.91
N ILE A 334 10.10 -6.82 2.41
CA ILE A 334 9.99 -6.29 3.77
C ILE A 334 8.99 -7.12 4.55
N MET A 335 9.34 -7.46 5.79
CA MET A 335 8.48 -8.15 6.74
C MET A 335 8.31 -7.32 8.00
N ILE A 336 7.08 -7.27 8.54
CA ILE A 336 6.72 -6.45 9.71
C ILE A 336 6.00 -7.32 10.75
N ASP A 337 6.53 -7.43 11.96
CA ASP A 337 5.95 -8.18 13.08
C ASP A 337 5.67 -7.24 14.27
N TYR A 338 4.45 -6.82 14.53
CA TYR A 338 3.20 -6.97 13.81
C TYR A 338 2.48 -5.61 13.67
N LEU A 339 1.59 -5.51 12.70
CA LEU A 339 0.96 -4.29 12.23
C LEU A 339 0.28 -3.46 13.35
N GLN A 340 -0.38 -4.13 14.30
CA GLN A 340 -1.10 -3.44 15.38
C GLN A 340 -0.19 -2.76 16.42
N LEU A 341 1.13 -2.95 16.39
CA LEU A 341 2.08 -2.20 17.20
C LEU A 341 2.63 -0.95 16.50
N MET A 342 2.33 -0.78 15.23
CA MET A 342 2.67 0.43 14.50
C MET A 342 1.82 1.61 14.97
N ASN A 343 2.40 2.79 14.85
CA ASN A 343 1.74 4.06 15.13
C ASN A 343 1.63 4.89 13.84
N ALA A 344 0.52 5.60 13.70
CA ALA A 344 0.37 6.63 12.67
C ALA A 344 0.42 8.02 13.33
N ASN A 345 1.50 8.24 14.12
CA ASN A 345 1.72 9.47 14.87
C ASN A 345 1.70 10.69 13.93
N GLY A 346 1.26 11.84 14.46
CA GLY A 346 1.11 13.06 13.68
C GLY A 346 -0.27 13.23 13.04
N MET A 347 -1.13 12.21 13.07
CA MET A 347 -2.53 12.29 12.62
C MET A 347 -3.48 12.08 13.80
N ARG A 348 -4.62 12.79 13.80
CA ARG A 348 -5.67 12.59 14.81
C ARG A 348 -6.67 11.57 14.28
N PHE A 349 -6.87 10.49 15.03
CA PHE A 349 -7.83 9.44 14.69
C PHE A 349 -8.98 9.42 15.69
N SER A 350 -10.18 9.13 15.22
CA SER A 350 -11.36 8.97 16.06
C SER A 350 -11.40 7.59 16.71
N SER A 351 -10.73 6.60 16.12
CA SER A 351 -10.70 5.21 16.61
C SER A 351 -9.42 4.47 16.18
N ARG A 352 -9.08 3.43 16.93
CA ARG A 352 -7.97 2.52 16.57
C ARG A 352 -8.17 1.85 15.21
N GLN A 353 -9.42 1.60 14.83
CA GLN A 353 -9.75 1.01 13.52
C GLN A 353 -9.37 1.96 12.37
N GLU A 354 -9.61 3.25 12.52
CA GLU A 354 -9.23 4.26 11.53
C GLU A 354 -7.71 4.36 11.39
N GLU A 355 -7.00 4.33 12.50
CA GLU A 355 -5.54 4.32 12.54
C GLU A 355 -4.97 3.11 11.81
N VAL A 356 -5.43 1.91 12.13
CA VAL A 356 -5.01 0.66 11.48
C VAL A 356 -5.34 0.66 9.99
N SER A 357 -6.49 1.23 9.60
CA SER A 357 -6.87 1.42 8.20
C SER A 357 -5.89 2.32 7.45
N THR A 358 -5.47 3.41 8.10
CA THR A 358 -4.50 4.34 7.53
C THR A 358 -3.12 3.70 7.38
N ILE A 359 -2.69 2.94 8.39
CA ILE A 359 -1.43 2.17 8.35
C ILE A 359 -1.47 1.17 7.18
N SER A 360 -2.53 0.36 7.06
CA SER A 360 -2.68 -0.63 5.99
C SER A 360 -2.59 -0.01 4.60
N ARG A 361 -3.35 1.08 4.38
CA ARG A 361 -3.31 1.83 3.11
C ARG A 361 -1.94 2.41 2.81
N SER A 362 -1.26 2.90 3.82
CA SER A 362 0.10 3.46 3.70
C SER A 362 1.12 2.38 3.36
N LEU A 363 1.01 1.18 3.96
CA LEU A 363 1.86 0.02 3.62
C LEU A 363 1.63 -0.45 2.18
N LYS A 364 0.37 -0.48 1.71
CA LYS A 364 0.06 -0.78 0.31
C LYS A 364 0.64 0.28 -0.64
N GLY A 365 0.57 1.56 -0.25
CA GLY A 365 1.21 2.66 -0.97
C GLY A 365 2.73 2.48 -1.05
N LEU A 366 3.36 2.11 0.07
CA LEU A 366 4.80 1.88 0.16
C LEU A 366 5.26 0.69 -0.69
N ALA A 367 4.49 -0.43 -0.67
CA ALA A 367 4.78 -1.59 -1.52
C ALA A 367 4.78 -1.23 -3.02
N LYS A 368 3.81 -0.40 -3.46
CA LYS A 368 3.76 0.11 -4.83
C LYS A 368 4.90 1.08 -5.16
N GLU A 369 5.25 1.95 -4.23
CA GLU A 369 6.31 2.94 -4.39
C GLU A 369 7.68 2.30 -4.56
N LEU A 370 7.97 1.29 -3.73
CA LEU A 370 9.26 0.59 -3.73
C LEU A 370 9.32 -0.55 -4.76
N ASP A 371 8.18 -0.92 -5.33
CA ASP A 371 8.00 -2.09 -6.23
C ASP A 371 8.53 -3.40 -5.63
N ILE A 372 8.26 -3.61 -4.34
CA ILE A 372 8.61 -4.84 -3.60
C ILE A 372 7.42 -5.34 -2.78
N PRO A 373 7.33 -6.66 -2.48
CA PRO A 373 6.33 -7.17 -1.56
C PRO A 373 6.58 -6.72 -0.12
N ILE A 374 5.48 -6.38 0.57
CA ILE A 374 5.47 -6.13 2.01
C ILE A 374 4.59 -7.18 2.68
N LEU A 375 5.17 -7.94 3.60
CA LEU A 375 4.49 -8.93 4.42
C LEU A 375 4.27 -8.35 5.80
N ALA A 376 3.02 -8.17 6.22
CA ALA A 376 2.69 -7.66 7.54
C ALA A 376 1.96 -8.73 8.37
N LEU A 377 2.50 -9.02 9.55
CA LEU A 377 1.85 -9.92 10.49
C LEU A 377 0.69 -9.20 11.17
N SER A 378 -0.38 -9.94 11.44
CA SER A 378 -1.58 -9.42 12.10
C SER A 378 -2.12 -10.41 13.12
N GLN A 379 -2.68 -9.90 14.21
CA GLN A 379 -3.35 -10.73 15.21
C GLN A 379 -4.85 -10.78 14.91
N LEU A 380 -5.43 -12.00 15.04
CA LEU A 380 -6.87 -12.20 14.88
C LEU A 380 -7.65 -11.88 16.16
N ASN A 381 -8.92 -11.50 15.99
CA ASN A 381 -9.84 -11.28 17.09
C ASN A 381 -10.04 -12.57 17.93
N ARG A 382 -10.34 -12.41 19.21
CA ARG A 382 -10.60 -13.52 20.15
C ARG A 382 -11.88 -14.30 19.82
N GLY A 383 -12.79 -13.75 19.02
CA GLY A 383 -14.03 -14.40 18.62
C GLY A 383 -13.87 -15.77 17.93
N VAL A 384 -12.70 -16.05 17.33
CA VAL A 384 -12.38 -17.38 16.78
C VAL A 384 -12.43 -18.48 17.85
N GLU A 385 -12.00 -18.16 19.08
CA GLU A 385 -11.88 -19.13 20.18
C GLU A 385 -13.27 -19.48 20.79
N SER A 386 -14.25 -18.64 20.62
CA SER A 386 -15.62 -18.86 21.12
C SER A 386 -16.48 -19.72 20.20
N ARG A 387 -16.06 -19.95 18.94
CA ARG A 387 -16.81 -20.76 17.99
C ARG A 387 -16.68 -22.24 18.34
N GLU A 388 -17.77 -22.99 18.19
CA GLU A 388 -17.84 -24.42 18.43
C GLU A 388 -17.55 -25.26 17.18
N GLY A 389 -17.07 -26.49 17.36
CA GLY A 389 -16.79 -27.44 16.30
C GLY A 389 -15.43 -27.27 15.63
N LEU A 390 -15.03 -28.25 14.83
CA LEU A 390 -13.73 -28.31 14.14
C LEU A 390 -13.58 -27.17 13.13
N GLU A 391 -14.58 -26.96 12.31
CA GLU A 391 -14.60 -25.87 11.33
C GLU A 391 -14.76 -24.49 11.99
N GLY A 392 -15.40 -24.41 13.16
CA GLY A 392 -15.55 -23.15 13.90
C GLY A 392 -14.24 -22.57 14.36
N LYS A 393 -13.22 -23.38 14.64
CA LYS A 393 -11.88 -22.93 15.05
C LYS A 393 -10.99 -22.51 13.88
N ARG A 394 -11.41 -22.81 12.65
CA ARG A 394 -10.69 -22.38 11.45
C ARG A 394 -10.86 -20.87 11.25
N PRO A 395 -9.75 -20.11 11.07
CA PRO A 395 -9.82 -18.66 10.86
C PRO A 395 -10.51 -18.29 9.54
N GLN A 396 -11.23 -17.17 9.55
CA GLN A 396 -11.95 -16.61 8.41
C GLN A 396 -11.60 -15.13 8.24
N LEU A 397 -11.84 -14.55 7.04
CA LEU A 397 -11.59 -13.13 6.76
C LEU A 397 -12.32 -12.19 7.74
N SER A 398 -13.52 -12.58 8.18
CA SER A 398 -14.28 -11.85 9.20
C SER A 398 -13.57 -11.73 10.56
N ASP A 399 -12.55 -12.55 10.84
CA ASP A 399 -11.78 -12.52 12.09
C ASP A 399 -10.72 -11.40 12.11
N LEU A 400 -10.48 -10.78 10.95
CA LEU A 400 -9.73 -9.53 10.81
C LEU A 400 -10.58 -8.29 11.15
N ARG A 401 -11.78 -8.45 11.74
CA ARG A 401 -12.89 -7.47 11.85
C ARG A 401 -12.58 -6.16 12.58
N GLU A 402 -11.57 -6.09 13.44
CA GLU A 402 -11.10 -4.80 13.97
C GLU A 402 -10.36 -3.99 12.90
N SER A 403 -10.20 -4.56 11.71
CA SER A 403 -9.38 -4.05 10.62
C SER A 403 -9.99 -4.41 9.27
N GLY A 404 -11.28 -4.19 9.05
CA GLY A 404 -11.95 -4.46 7.76
C GLY A 404 -11.25 -3.81 6.56
N ALA A 405 -10.54 -2.70 6.80
CA ALA A 405 -9.71 -2.06 5.79
C ALA A 405 -8.46 -2.88 5.44
N ILE A 406 -7.84 -3.60 6.40
CA ILE A 406 -6.69 -4.47 6.10
C ILE A 406 -7.09 -5.53 5.07
N GLU A 407 -8.27 -6.13 5.24
CA GLU A 407 -8.79 -7.10 4.27
C GLU A 407 -8.94 -6.46 2.89
N GLN A 408 -9.48 -5.25 2.81
CA GLN A 408 -9.72 -4.57 1.52
C GLN A 408 -8.42 -4.17 0.83
N ASP A 409 -7.45 -3.63 1.57
CA ASP A 409 -6.18 -3.13 1.04
C ASP A 409 -5.23 -4.26 0.64
N ALA A 410 -5.26 -5.40 1.36
CA ALA A 410 -4.39 -6.55 1.11
C ALA A 410 -4.67 -7.20 -0.26
N ASP A 411 -3.59 -7.56 -0.95
CA ASP A 411 -3.67 -8.37 -2.18
C ASP A 411 -3.80 -9.84 -1.84
N MET A 412 -3.20 -10.27 -0.73
CA MET A 412 -3.26 -11.63 -0.24
C MET A 412 -3.45 -11.63 1.29
N VAL A 413 -4.28 -12.53 1.78
CA VAL A 413 -4.48 -12.79 3.20
C VAL A 413 -4.23 -14.27 3.47
N ILE A 414 -3.32 -14.54 4.40
CA ILE A 414 -2.90 -15.87 4.79
C ILE A 414 -3.15 -16.04 6.29
N PHE A 415 -3.75 -17.17 6.67
CA PHE A 415 -3.88 -17.54 8.06
C PHE A 415 -2.91 -18.67 8.42
N VAL A 416 -2.26 -18.51 9.57
CA VAL A 416 -1.48 -19.57 10.20
C VAL A 416 -2.37 -20.25 11.24
N HIS A 417 -2.71 -21.51 10.99
CA HIS A 417 -3.58 -22.31 11.84
C HIS A 417 -2.88 -23.62 12.22
N ARG A 418 -2.95 -23.98 13.52
CA ARG A 418 -2.43 -25.25 14.03
C ARG A 418 -3.57 -26.03 14.66
N PRO A 419 -4.13 -27.04 13.95
CA PRO A 419 -5.24 -27.85 14.45
C PRO A 419 -4.92 -28.55 15.77
N GLU A 420 -3.70 -29.07 15.92
CA GLU A 420 -3.23 -29.73 17.13
C GLU A 420 -3.38 -28.85 18.38
N TYR A 421 -3.20 -27.53 18.29
CA TYR A 421 -3.39 -26.61 19.41
C TYR A 421 -4.82 -26.63 19.97
N TYR A 422 -5.79 -26.99 19.12
CA TYR A 422 -7.20 -27.15 19.47
C TYR A 422 -7.59 -28.61 19.69
N HIS A 423 -6.61 -29.51 19.85
CA HIS A 423 -6.79 -30.96 20.01
C HIS A 423 -7.50 -31.62 18.80
N ILE A 424 -7.27 -31.05 17.61
CA ILE A 424 -7.77 -31.59 16.35
C ILE A 424 -6.61 -32.35 15.71
N TYR A 425 -6.69 -33.68 15.71
CA TYR A 425 -5.60 -34.55 15.28
C TYR A 425 -5.84 -35.21 13.92
N GLN A 426 -7.03 -35.09 13.37
CA GLN A 426 -7.37 -35.61 12.04
C GLN A 426 -8.19 -34.61 11.27
N ASP A 427 -8.01 -34.57 9.95
CA ASP A 427 -8.89 -33.83 9.03
C ASP A 427 -10.13 -34.65 8.68
N ASP A 428 -11.05 -34.06 7.90
CA ASP A 428 -12.29 -34.72 7.44
C ASP A 428 -12.02 -35.95 6.56
N ASN A 429 -10.81 -36.09 6.03
CA ASN A 429 -10.35 -37.22 5.20
C ASN A 429 -9.59 -38.28 6.01
N GLY A 430 -9.53 -38.14 7.35
CA GLY A 430 -8.80 -39.06 8.24
C GLY A 430 -7.27 -38.92 8.19
N ARG A 431 -6.77 -37.83 7.62
CA ARG A 431 -5.32 -37.55 7.56
C ARG A 431 -4.82 -37.10 8.93
N ASP A 432 -3.69 -37.63 9.38
CA ASP A 432 -3.06 -37.24 10.65
C ASP A 432 -2.50 -35.80 10.56
N LEU A 433 -2.89 -34.96 11.52
CA LEU A 433 -2.49 -33.56 11.65
C LEU A 433 -1.52 -33.28 12.80
N HIS A 434 -0.97 -34.32 13.46
CA HIS A 434 0.01 -34.13 14.52
C HIS A 434 1.29 -33.43 13.98
N GLY A 435 1.72 -32.37 14.66
CA GLY A 435 2.86 -31.57 14.24
C GLY A 435 2.66 -30.83 12.91
N MET A 436 1.43 -30.77 12.40
CA MET A 436 1.11 -30.08 11.15
C MET A 436 0.55 -28.68 11.41
N ALA A 437 0.86 -27.78 10.49
CA ALA A 437 0.28 -26.45 10.44
C ALA A 437 -0.37 -26.23 9.08
N GLN A 438 -1.53 -25.62 9.09
CA GLN A 438 -2.26 -25.21 7.89
C GLN A 438 -1.96 -23.74 7.60
N ILE A 439 -1.46 -23.49 6.41
CA ILE A 439 -1.27 -22.13 5.85
C ILE A 439 -2.43 -21.92 4.89
N ILE A 440 -3.40 -21.15 5.33
CA ILE A 440 -4.68 -20.94 4.63
C ILE A 440 -4.60 -19.65 3.84
N ILE A 441 -4.59 -19.74 2.50
CA ILE A 441 -4.68 -18.58 1.61
C ILE A 441 -6.16 -18.24 1.46
N ALA A 442 -6.66 -17.33 2.31
CA ALA A 442 -8.08 -16.97 2.36
C ALA A 442 -8.47 -15.90 1.34
N LYS A 443 -7.53 -15.08 0.90
CA LYS A 443 -7.70 -14.09 -0.16
C LYS A 443 -6.46 -14.06 -1.04
N HIS A 444 -6.67 -14.06 -2.35
CA HIS A 444 -5.61 -13.88 -3.34
C HIS A 444 -6.16 -13.15 -4.57
N ARG A 445 -5.77 -11.89 -4.79
CA ARG A 445 -6.29 -11.07 -5.90
C ARG A 445 -5.83 -11.56 -7.27
N LYS A 446 -4.65 -12.19 -7.34
CA LYS A 446 -4.00 -12.58 -8.59
C LYS A 446 -4.05 -14.09 -8.86
N GLY A 447 -4.59 -14.89 -7.94
CA GLY A 447 -4.56 -16.34 -8.05
C GLY A 447 -5.63 -17.05 -7.22
N ALA A 448 -5.46 -18.36 -7.08
CA ALA A 448 -6.37 -19.21 -6.35
C ALA A 448 -6.21 -19.07 -4.83
N THR A 449 -7.27 -19.34 -4.09
CA THR A 449 -7.25 -19.59 -2.65
C THR A 449 -7.07 -21.08 -2.38
N GLY A 450 -6.52 -21.44 -1.22
CA GLY A 450 -6.31 -22.85 -0.89
C GLY A 450 -5.55 -23.03 0.42
N ASP A 451 -5.31 -24.28 0.78
CA ASP A 451 -4.63 -24.66 1.99
C ASP A 451 -3.30 -25.35 1.67
N VAL A 452 -2.26 -24.95 2.36
CA VAL A 452 -0.96 -25.59 2.31
C VAL A 452 -0.64 -26.18 3.67
N LEU A 453 -0.35 -27.47 3.71
CA LEU A 453 0.11 -28.14 4.92
C LEU A 453 1.63 -28.06 5.01
N LEU A 454 2.13 -27.57 6.13
CA LEU A 454 3.54 -27.56 6.50
C LEU A 454 3.74 -28.36 7.80
N THR A 455 4.94 -28.90 7.99
CA THR A 455 5.34 -29.50 9.26
C THR A 455 5.77 -28.40 10.22
N PHE A 456 5.28 -28.42 11.46
CA PHE A 456 5.71 -27.51 12.51
C PHE A 456 6.45 -28.26 13.60
N ARG A 457 7.74 -27.96 13.77
CA ARG A 457 8.56 -28.48 14.86
C ARG A 457 8.65 -27.45 15.99
N GLY A 458 7.79 -27.62 16.99
CA GLY A 458 7.67 -26.68 18.11
C GLY A 458 8.96 -26.49 18.92
N GLU A 459 9.79 -27.55 19.05
CA GLU A 459 11.07 -27.53 19.77
C GLU A 459 12.06 -26.50 19.18
N TYR A 460 12.03 -26.33 17.84
CA TYR A 460 12.93 -25.45 17.10
C TYR A 460 12.20 -24.21 16.56
N THR A 461 10.93 -24.05 16.92
CA THR A 461 10.05 -22.98 16.38
C THR A 461 10.12 -22.88 14.84
N ARG A 462 10.15 -24.04 14.16
CA ARG A 462 10.45 -24.15 12.75
C ARG A 462 9.27 -24.70 11.94
N PHE A 463 9.01 -24.05 10.82
CA PHE A 463 8.13 -24.57 9.78
C PHE A 463 8.98 -25.16 8.64
N GLU A 464 8.57 -26.32 8.14
CA GLU A 464 9.27 -27.09 7.10
C GLU A 464 8.28 -27.57 6.04
N ASN A 465 8.80 -27.78 4.83
CA ASN A 465 8.04 -28.54 3.84
C ASN A 465 7.83 -29.97 4.37
N PRO A 466 6.62 -30.56 4.18
CA PRO A 466 6.40 -31.96 4.55
C PRO A 466 7.41 -32.86 3.82
N GLU A 467 7.90 -33.88 4.50
CA GLU A 467 8.76 -34.91 3.87
C GLU A 467 7.92 -35.70 2.88
N ASP A 468 8.00 -35.35 1.60
CA ASP A 468 7.46 -36.19 0.53
C ASP A 468 8.42 -37.37 0.29
N LYS A 469 8.01 -38.57 0.66
CA LYS A 469 8.75 -39.82 0.38
C LYS A 469 8.96 -40.09 -1.12
N ASN A 470 8.49 -39.19 -2.01
CA ASN A 470 8.52 -39.30 -3.47
C ASN A 470 9.33 -38.20 -4.18
N LEU A 471 10.27 -37.53 -3.52
CA LEU A 471 11.06 -36.46 -4.16
C LEU A 471 12.11 -36.92 -5.19
N GLY A 472 12.03 -38.19 -5.65
CA GLY A 472 12.95 -38.76 -6.65
C GLY A 472 12.68 -38.42 -8.13
N ASN A 473 11.50 -37.88 -8.47
CA ASN A 473 11.15 -37.56 -9.87
C ASN A 473 10.29 -36.30 -9.91
N ARG A 474 10.90 -35.12 -9.95
CA ARG A 474 10.23 -33.91 -10.42
C ARG A 474 10.10 -33.99 -11.95
N ALA A 475 8.94 -34.45 -12.43
CA ALA A 475 8.48 -34.15 -13.77
C ALA A 475 7.93 -32.69 -13.79
N PRO A 476 7.98 -31.97 -14.92
CA PRO A 476 7.47 -30.60 -15.01
C PRO A 476 5.99 -30.55 -14.66
N LEU A 477 5.63 -29.53 -13.88
CA LEU A 477 4.33 -29.28 -13.28
C LEU A 477 3.18 -29.29 -14.30
N GLY A 478 2.32 -30.30 -14.20
CA GLY A 478 1.00 -30.34 -14.78
C GLY A 478 0.08 -31.09 -13.83
N GLY A 479 -0.79 -30.36 -13.12
CA GLY A 479 -1.92 -30.94 -12.38
C GLY A 479 -1.71 -31.16 -10.88
N GLY A 480 -1.70 -30.11 -10.07
CA GLY A 480 -1.96 -30.18 -8.63
C GLY A 480 -3.47 -30.27 -8.38
N GLU A 481 -3.92 -31.23 -7.56
CA GLU A 481 -5.29 -31.24 -7.03
C GLU A 481 -5.52 -29.97 -6.21
N ILE A 482 -6.27 -29.06 -6.79
CA ILE A 482 -6.76 -27.87 -6.09
C ILE A 482 -7.93 -28.32 -5.24
N LEU A 483 -7.74 -28.45 -3.93
CA LEU A 483 -8.83 -28.61 -2.98
C LEU A 483 -9.60 -27.29 -2.92
N GLY A 484 -10.68 -27.19 -3.72
CA GLY A 484 -11.55 -26.02 -3.73
C GLY A 484 -12.19 -25.78 -2.37
N SER A 485 -12.13 -24.55 -1.90
CA SER A 485 -12.84 -24.10 -0.70
C SER A 485 -14.36 -24.27 -0.87
N LYS A 486 -15.00 -25.03 0.02
CA LYS A 486 -16.45 -25.27 0.04
C LYS A 486 -17.32 -24.01 0.31
N VAL A 487 -16.71 -22.84 0.50
CA VAL A 487 -17.44 -21.61 0.85
C VAL A 487 -18.13 -20.94 -0.35
N ASN A 488 -17.77 -21.30 -1.60
CA ASN A 488 -18.43 -20.79 -2.82
C ASN A 488 -19.17 -21.87 -3.61
N GLY A 489 -19.78 -22.82 -2.92
CA GLY A 489 -20.61 -23.84 -3.53
C GLY A 489 -21.95 -23.30 -4.00
N ASN A 490 -22.00 -22.62 -5.14
CA ASN A 490 -23.18 -22.61 -6.01
C ASN A 490 -22.93 -23.63 -7.12
N ASN A 491 -23.68 -24.75 -7.01
CA ASN A 491 -23.74 -25.79 -8.02
C ASN A 491 -24.18 -25.19 -9.38
N ASN A 492 -23.23 -24.95 -10.26
CA ASN A 492 -23.48 -24.92 -11.69
C ASN A 492 -22.27 -25.59 -12.37
N THR A 493 -22.37 -26.91 -12.45
CA THR A 493 -21.60 -27.70 -13.42
C THR A 493 -22.10 -27.35 -14.81
N PRO A 494 -21.25 -26.83 -15.72
CA PRO A 494 -21.64 -26.78 -17.13
C PRO A 494 -21.74 -28.21 -17.66
N PRO A 495 -22.73 -28.53 -18.52
CA PRO A 495 -22.81 -29.84 -19.13
C PRO A 495 -21.62 -30.08 -20.06
N ASP A 496 -21.13 -31.33 -20.10
CA ASP A 496 -20.15 -31.85 -21.05
C ASP A 496 -20.50 -31.42 -22.48
N MET A 497 -19.66 -30.57 -23.05
CA MET A 497 -19.70 -30.26 -24.47
C MET A 497 -18.59 -31.07 -25.18
N HIS A 498 -18.84 -32.36 -25.36
CA HIS A 498 -18.32 -33.09 -26.50
C HIS A 498 -19.39 -33.01 -27.59
N GLU A 499 -19.09 -32.21 -28.60
CA GLU A 499 -19.46 -32.28 -30.03
C GLU A 499 -19.56 -30.85 -30.60
N GLY A 500 -18.65 -30.54 -31.46
CA GLY A 500 -18.67 -29.68 -32.62
C GLY A 500 -19.64 -28.47 -32.62
N TYR A 501 -19.17 -27.29 -32.20
CA TYR A 501 -19.73 -26.05 -32.69
C TYR A 501 -18.59 -25.11 -33.12
N ASP A 502 -18.46 -24.94 -34.46
CA ASP A 502 -17.58 -23.98 -35.10
C ASP A 502 -18.37 -22.66 -35.27
N PRO A 503 -18.05 -21.56 -34.57
CA PRO A 503 -18.81 -20.32 -34.67
C PRO A 503 -18.47 -19.45 -35.89
N PHE A 504 -17.54 -19.88 -36.75
CA PHE A 504 -17.20 -19.19 -38.00
C PHE A 504 -17.21 -20.11 -39.18
N GLY A 505 -18.43 -20.59 -39.56
CA GLY A 505 -18.64 -21.27 -40.84
C GLY A 505 -18.47 -20.32 -42.03
N GLY A 506 -17.54 -20.63 -42.89
CA GLY A 506 -17.54 -20.13 -44.28
C GLY A 506 -16.34 -19.26 -44.69
N GLY A 507 -15.23 -19.84 -45.00
CA GLY A 507 -14.14 -19.22 -45.75
C GLY A 507 -13.17 -20.29 -46.29
N ALA A 508 -13.15 -20.46 -47.60
CA ALA A 508 -12.28 -21.40 -48.30
C ALA A 508 -10.78 -21.14 -47.99
N PRO A 509 -9.92 -22.16 -48.02
CA PRO A 509 -8.50 -22.00 -47.69
C PRO A 509 -7.78 -21.10 -48.71
N ILE A 510 -7.09 -20.08 -48.18
CA ILE A 510 -6.22 -19.20 -48.96
C ILE A 510 -4.93 -19.98 -49.27
N PRO A 511 -4.50 -20.11 -50.55
CA PRO A 511 -3.23 -20.70 -50.89
C PRO A 511 -2.05 -19.83 -50.42
N PRO A 512 -0.86 -20.43 -50.16
CA PRO A 512 0.31 -19.67 -49.73
C PRO A 512 0.79 -18.70 -50.81
N PRO A 513 1.33 -17.50 -50.44
CA PRO A 513 1.81 -16.53 -51.40
C PRO A 513 3.08 -17.02 -52.11
N ASP A 514 3.05 -16.94 -53.44
CA ASP A 514 4.21 -17.18 -54.30
C ASP A 514 5.31 -16.15 -54.03
N SER A 515 6.50 -16.66 -53.81
CA SER A 515 7.73 -15.87 -53.71
C SER A 515 8.17 -15.49 -55.14
N ASN A 516 7.78 -14.31 -55.64
CA ASN A 516 8.51 -13.56 -56.67
C ASN A 516 7.63 -12.43 -57.23
N GLY A 517 7.86 -11.19 -56.74
CA GLY A 517 7.32 -9.98 -57.33
C GLY A 517 7.75 -8.74 -56.53
N PRO A 518 8.20 -7.66 -57.17
CA PRO A 518 8.74 -6.50 -56.46
C PRO A 518 7.65 -5.68 -55.82
N LEU A 519 7.96 -5.16 -54.63
CA LEU A 519 7.13 -4.23 -53.84
C LEU A 519 6.87 -2.91 -54.61
N PRO A 520 5.64 -2.41 -54.69
CA PRO A 520 5.40 -1.02 -55.01
C PRO A 520 5.34 -0.16 -53.71
N PHE A 521 5.98 0.95 -53.76
CA PHE A 521 6.11 2.15 -52.96
C PHE A 521 5.30 2.32 -51.66
#